data_5eb1b8c2656da918499aed761f72d770
#
_entry.id   5eb1b8c2656da918499aed761f72d770
#
_cell.length_a   1.000
_cell.length_b   1.000
_cell.length_c   1.000
_cell.angle_alpha   90.00
_cell.angle_beta   90.00
_cell.angle_gamma   90.00
#
_symmetry.space_group_name_H-M   'P 1'
#
loop_
_entity.id
_entity.type
_entity.pdbx_description
1 polymer ?
#
loop_
_entity_poly.entity_id
_entity_poly.type
_entity_poly.pdbx_seq_one_letter_code
_entity_poly.pdbx_strand_id
1 'polypeptide(L)'
;MDLTINSVAVGLDTVWVLLCAALVFLMEAGFAALEAGFVHSRNSLNIIMKVFMDCTVGLVGFFLLGFGLMYGKDVLGFVGLSGFLMEGDLSHLGLKIPVEAFWLFQAAFAIAMATIVSGAVAERMKFAPYLVFSLLATVVVYPLAGHWVWNPSGWLNQLGMMDFAGSAVVHALGGWSALAAVLVLGPRQGRFNANGSMNVMPGHNLPMAALGAFILWFGWFGFNPGSTLSGMDSNIAKIAVNTNLSAAAGGTVAALLTLFQYGKADLSMALNGALGGLVAITAGCAFVTPVSSLVIGAAAGVLIVLAVPFFDRLRADDPVGAIAVHGVCGTFGTLAVGIFAQNGGLLSGGGVHQLLIQLLGVTVIGLWGFGATYALFSLLKATVGIRVTKEEELAGLDLSEHGISAYTDMEYPLLQRMPQTLPVMEESLQLDEETASPV
;
A
#
# COMPACT_ATOMS: atom_id res chain seq x y z
N MET A 1 -13.36 -8.94 -40.06
CA MET A 1 -13.46 -7.90 -39.02
C MET A 1 -12.87 -6.65 -39.63
N ASP A 2 -13.71 -5.68 -39.94
CA ASP A 2 -13.21 -4.42 -40.53
C ASP A 2 -12.46 -3.62 -39.46
N LEU A 3 -11.16 -3.45 -39.68
CA LEU A 3 -10.30 -2.64 -38.78
C LEU A 3 -10.65 -1.17 -39.01
N THR A 4 -11.43 -0.61 -38.10
CA THR A 4 -11.67 0.84 -38.04
C THR A 4 -10.63 1.50 -37.14
N ILE A 5 -10.35 2.80 -37.34
CA ILE A 5 -9.47 3.59 -36.48
C ILE A 5 -9.92 3.49 -35.01
N ASN A 6 -11.22 3.48 -34.77
CA ASN A 6 -11.79 3.35 -33.43
C ASN A 6 -11.49 1.99 -32.78
N SER A 7 -11.60 0.88 -33.52
CA SER A 7 -11.31 -0.45 -33.01
C SER A 7 -9.81 -0.63 -32.68
N VAL A 8 -8.93 -0.01 -33.47
CA VAL A 8 -7.48 0.00 -33.16
C VAL A 8 -7.17 0.82 -31.91
N ALA A 9 -7.80 1.99 -31.75
CA ALA A 9 -7.63 2.82 -30.58
C ALA A 9 -8.09 2.09 -29.30
N VAL A 10 -9.28 1.48 -29.30
CA VAL A 10 -9.77 0.68 -28.16
C VAL A 10 -8.83 -0.50 -27.86
N GLY A 11 -8.32 -1.17 -28.90
CA GLY A 11 -7.36 -2.26 -28.73
C GLY A 11 -6.05 -1.79 -28.07
N LEU A 12 -5.49 -0.65 -28.52
CA LEU A 12 -4.27 -0.07 -27.95
C LEU A 12 -4.48 0.39 -26.49
N ASP A 13 -5.60 1.08 -26.22
CA ASP A 13 -5.95 1.52 -24.88
C ASP A 13 -6.12 0.31 -23.92
N THR A 14 -6.77 -0.76 -24.39
CA THR A 14 -6.96 -2.00 -23.62
C THR A 14 -5.61 -2.67 -23.29
N VAL A 15 -4.73 -2.83 -24.29
CA VAL A 15 -3.38 -3.41 -24.08
C VAL A 15 -2.58 -2.55 -23.12
N TRP A 16 -2.63 -1.23 -23.27
CA TRP A 16 -1.96 -0.29 -22.37
C TRP A 16 -2.40 -0.48 -20.92
N VAL A 17 -3.72 -0.49 -20.67
CA VAL A 17 -4.27 -0.62 -19.31
C VAL A 17 -3.93 -1.99 -18.70
N LEU A 18 -4.00 -3.08 -19.48
CA LEU A 18 -3.64 -4.41 -19.02
C LEU A 18 -2.15 -4.53 -18.65
N LEU A 19 -1.25 -3.95 -19.48
CA LEU A 19 0.18 -3.89 -19.17
C LEU A 19 0.42 -3.09 -17.89
N CYS A 20 -0.23 -1.93 -17.74
CA CYS A 20 -0.12 -1.11 -16.54
C CYS A 20 -0.70 -1.81 -15.31
N ALA A 21 -1.82 -2.52 -15.43
CA ALA A 21 -2.37 -3.34 -14.36
C ALA A 21 -1.37 -4.42 -13.91
N ALA A 22 -0.71 -5.10 -14.86
CA ALA A 22 0.33 -6.09 -14.54
C ALA A 22 1.54 -5.46 -13.84
N LEU A 23 1.96 -4.25 -14.25
CA LEU A 23 3.04 -3.51 -13.58
C LEU A 23 2.66 -3.11 -12.16
N VAL A 24 1.43 -2.65 -11.92
CA VAL A 24 0.95 -2.32 -10.58
C VAL A 24 0.82 -3.58 -9.72
N PHE A 25 0.31 -4.68 -10.27
CA PHE A 25 0.26 -5.97 -9.57
C PHE A 25 1.66 -6.48 -9.21
N LEU A 26 2.66 -6.27 -10.06
CA LEU A 26 4.07 -6.61 -9.76
C LEU A 26 4.61 -5.82 -8.56
N MET A 27 4.04 -4.65 -8.24
CA MET A 27 4.45 -3.89 -7.06
C MET A 27 4.24 -4.68 -5.76
N GLU A 28 3.32 -5.63 -5.72
CA GLU A 28 3.11 -6.50 -4.55
C GLU A 28 4.36 -7.37 -4.27
N ALA A 29 5.04 -7.85 -5.32
CA ALA A 29 6.34 -8.49 -5.14
C ALA A 29 7.40 -7.50 -4.61
N GLY A 30 7.31 -6.24 -5.01
CA GLY A 30 8.14 -5.16 -4.47
C GLY A 30 7.87 -4.90 -2.99
N PHE A 31 6.60 -4.82 -2.58
CA PHE A 31 6.22 -4.71 -1.16
C PHE A 31 6.71 -5.91 -0.36
N ALA A 32 6.47 -7.13 -0.84
CA ALA A 32 6.92 -8.35 -0.18
C ALA A 32 8.45 -8.34 0.08
N ALA A 33 9.24 -7.97 -0.92
CA ALA A 33 10.71 -7.89 -0.80
C ALA A 33 11.16 -6.74 0.12
N LEU A 34 10.55 -5.54 -0.02
CA LEU A 34 10.86 -4.36 0.79
C LEU A 34 10.58 -4.65 2.27
N GLU A 35 9.38 -5.10 2.58
CA GLU A 35 8.93 -5.35 3.94
C GLU A 35 9.69 -6.50 4.59
N ALA A 36 9.90 -7.62 3.86
CA ALA A 36 10.71 -8.72 4.34
C ALA A 36 12.14 -8.27 4.66
N GLY A 37 12.73 -7.40 3.84
CA GLY A 37 14.04 -6.86 4.07
C GLY A 37 14.15 -5.95 5.30
N PHE A 38 13.08 -5.23 5.66
CA PHE A 38 13.03 -4.31 6.80
C PHE A 38 12.62 -4.96 8.14
N VAL A 39 12.11 -6.17 8.15
CA VAL A 39 11.80 -6.90 9.38
C VAL A 39 12.94 -7.83 9.80
N HIS A 40 12.85 -8.44 11.00
CA HIS A 40 13.76 -9.50 11.41
C HIS A 40 13.55 -10.77 10.57
N SER A 41 14.61 -11.53 10.32
CA SER A 41 14.58 -12.75 9.48
C SER A 41 13.50 -13.76 9.88
N ARG A 42 13.23 -13.89 11.17
CA ARG A 42 12.21 -14.79 11.76
C ARG A 42 10.75 -14.36 11.50
N ASN A 43 10.54 -13.25 10.79
CA ASN A 43 9.23 -12.72 10.43
C ASN A 43 9.06 -12.54 8.91
N SER A 44 10.06 -12.98 8.11
CA SER A 44 10.09 -12.75 6.67
C SER A 44 8.99 -13.50 5.94
N LEU A 45 8.73 -14.76 6.30
CA LEU A 45 7.66 -15.57 5.72
C LEU A 45 6.29 -14.98 6.08
N ASN A 46 6.10 -14.61 7.35
CA ASN A 46 4.83 -14.05 7.83
C ASN A 46 4.45 -12.77 7.08
N ILE A 47 5.41 -11.86 6.84
CA ILE A 47 5.11 -10.63 6.12
C ILE A 47 4.86 -10.87 4.64
N ILE A 48 5.64 -11.73 3.97
CA ILE A 48 5.39 -12.14 2.58
C ILE A 48 4.01 -12.79 2.44
N MET A 49 3.62 -13.63 3.41
CA MET A 49 2.31 -14.27 3.41
C MET A 49 1.17 -13.26 3.56
N LYS A 50 1.34 -12.18 4.36
CA LYS A 50 0.36 -11.10 4.46
C LYS A 50 0.20 -10.37 3.13
N VAL A 51 1.30 -9.98 2.49
CA VAL A 51 1.27 -9.33 1.16
C VAL A 51 0.62 -10.24 0.11
N PHE A 52 0.97 -11.53 0.10
CA PHE A 52 0.34 -12.49 -0.81
C PHE A 52 -1.18 -12.62 -0.57
N MET A 53 -1.59 -12.59 0.69
CA MET A 53 -3.02 -12.63 1.02
C MET A 53 -3.74 -11.33 0.70
N ASP A 54 -3.08 -10.17 0.75
CA ASP A 54 -3.66 -8.92 0.24
C ASP A 54 -4.01 -9.05 -1.25
N CYS A 55 -3.14 -9.69 -2.05
CA CYS A 55 -3.44 -9.99 -3.45
C CYS A 55 -4.68 -10.89 -3.58
N THR A 56 -4.70 -12.02 -2.87
CA THR A 56 -5.74 -13.04 -3.08
C THR A 56 -7.08 -12.63 -2.48
N VAL A 57 -7.09 -12.24 -1.20
CA VAL A 57 -8.30 -11.81 -0.50
C VAL A 57 -8.79 -10.48 -1.06
N GLY A 58 -7.87 -9.57 -1.38
CA GLY A 58 -8.19 -8.25 -1.94
C GLY A 58 -8.85 -8.34 -3.31
N LEU A 59 -8.31 -9.17 -4.24
CA LEU A 59 -8.95 -9.41 -5.54
C LEU A 59 -10.36 -9.93 -5.39
N VAL A 60 -10.55 -10.96 -4.53
CA VAL A 60 -11.87 -11.56 -4.31
C VAL A 60 -12.82 -10.55 -3.67
N GLY A 61 -12.39 -9.83 -2.63
CA GLY A 61 -13.23 -8.84 -1.95
C GLY A 61 -13.63 -7.68 -2.87
N PHE A 62 -12.67 -7.15 -3.63
CA PHE A 62 -12.94 -6.08 -4.58
C PHE A 62 -13.87 -6.53 -5.71
N PHE A 63 -13.73 -7.77 -6.20
CA PHE A 63 -14.64 -8.35 -7.19
C PHE A 63 -16.07 -8.50 -6.66
N LEU A 64 -16.22 -9.08 -5.48
CA LEU A 64 -17.55 -9.37 -4.92
C LEU A 64 -18.35 -8.11 -4.62
N LEU A 65 -17.73 -7.15 -3.94
CA LEU A 65 -18.42 -5.97 -3.41
C LEU A 65 -17.70 -4.65 -3.69
N GLY A 66 -16.37 -4.60 -3.56
CA GLY A 66 -15.61 -3.35 -3.58
C GLY A 66 -15.81 -2.55 -4.85
N PHE A 67 -15.77 -3.20 -6.01
CA PHE A 67 -15.96 -2.53 -7.29
C PHE A 67 -17.35 -1.88 -7.43
N GLY A 68 -18.40 -2.58 -7.00
CA GLY A 68 -19.76 -2.06 -7.00
C GLY A 68 -19.95 -0.87 -6.05
N LEU A 69 -19.32 -0.91 -4.87
CA LEU A 69 -19.34 0.22 -3.93
C LEU A 69 -18.55 1.42 -4.45
N MET A 70 -17.49 1.21 -5.20
CA MET A 70 -16.64 2.26 -5.75
C MET A 70 -17.18 2.86 -7.05
N TYR A 71 -17.54 2.02 -8.00
CA TYR A 71 -17.87 2.41 -9.39
C TYR A 71 -19.31 2.13 -9.79
N GLY A 72 -20.14 1.65 -8.88
CA GLY A 72 -21.57 1.49 -9.11
C GLY A 72 -22.31 2.83 -9.29
N LYS A 73 -23.58 2.77 -9.66
CA LYS A 73 -24.45 3.96 -9.73
C LYS A 73 -24.47 4.64 -8.38
N ASP A 74 -24.20 5.92 -8.40
CA ASP A 74 -24.01 6.75 -7.22
C ASP A 74 -25.29 6.90 -6.39
N VAL A 75 -25.09 6.95 -5.07
CA VAL A 75 -26.10 7.36 -4.09
C VAL A 75 -25.56 8.52 -3.27
N LEU A 76 -26.10 9.69 -3.53
CA LEU A 76 -25.81 10.95 -2.81
C LEU A 76 -24.35 11.40 -2.84
N GLY A 77 -23.56 10.96 -3.79
CA GLY A 77 -22.13 11.27 -3.88
C GLY A 77 -21.22 10.44 -2.98
N PHE A 78 -21.76 9.48 -2.23
CA PHE A 78 -21.01 8.79 -1.17
C PHE A 78 -20.69 7.32 -1.46
N VAL A 79 -21.53 6.62 -2.23
CA VAL A 79 -21.35 5.18 -2.45
C VAL A 79 -22.06 4.72 -3.73
N GLY A 80 -21.45 3.75 -4.43
CA GLY A 80 -22.09 3.04 -5.53
C GLY A 80 -22.92 1.86 -5.04
N LEU A 81 -24.10 1.66 -5.60
CA LEU A 81 -24.99 0.52 -5.26
C LEU A 81 -25.43 -0.25 -6.52
N SER A 82 -24.51 -0.53 -7.43
CA SER A 82 -24.71 -1.41 -8.60
C SER A 82 -23.40 -1.97 -9.11
N GLY A 83 -23.43 -2.79 -10.14
CA GLY A 83 -22.19 -3.31 -10.76
C GLY A 83 -21.40 -4.28 -9.86
N PHE A 84 -22.04 -4.86 -8.84
CA PHE A 84 -21.45 -5.95 -8.06
C PHE A 84 -21.16 -7.13 -8.98
N LEU A 85 -20.06 -7.84 -8.73
CA LEU A 85 -19.58 -8.93 -9.59
C LEU A 85 -19.27 -8.49 -11.03
N MET A 86 -19.10 -7.18 -11.28
CA MET A 86 -19.02 -6.55 -12.60
C MET A 86 -20.27 -6.73 -13.48
N GLU A 87 -21.40 -7.09 -12.87
CA GLU A 87 -22.65 -7.31 -13.60
C GLU A 87 -23.52 -6.03 -13.65
N GLY A 88 -24.37 -5.95 -14.70
CA GLY A 88 -25.32 -4.86 -14.88
C GLY A 88 -24.80 -3.71 -15.74
N ASP A 89 -25.53 -2.60 -15.74
CA ASP A 89 -25.23 -1.42 -16.55
C ASP A 89 -24.19 -0.53 -15.89
N LEU A 90 -22.99 -0.46 -16.49
CA LEU A 90 -21.86 0.38 -16.08
C LEU A 90 -21.58 1.53 -17.09
N SER A 91 -22.53 1.80 -18.01
CA SER A 91 -22.38 2.83 -19.05
C SER A 91 -22.15 4.24 -18.49
N HIS A 92 -22.60 4.51 -17.26
CA HIS A 92 -22.40 5.78 -16.56
C HIS A 92 -20.92 6.10 -16.29
N LEU A 93 -20.03 5.10 -16.35
CA LEU A 93 -18.59 5.30 -16.20
C LEU A 93 -17.93 5.87 -17.46
N GLY A 94 -18.61 5.81 -18.62
CA GLY A 94 -18.10 6.33 -19.90
C GLY A 94 -16.80 5.67 -20.36
N LEU A 95 -16.56 4.41 -19.99
CA LEU A 95 -15.34 3.68 -20.33
C LEU A 95 -15.18 3.50 -21.82
N LYS A 96 -13.97 3.73 -22.34
CA LYS A 96 -13.58 3.44 -23.72
C LYS A 96 -12.94 2.08 -23.90
N ILE A 97 -12.60 1.41 -22.80
CA ILE A 97 -11.97 0.10 -22.70
C ILE A 97 -12.96 -0.91 -22.10
N PRO A 98 -12.75 -2.23 -22.28
CA PRO A 98 -13.54 -3.25 -21.58
C PRO A 98 -13.52 -3.05 -20.07
N VAL A 99 -14.66 -3.30 -19.42
CA VAL A 99 -14.80 -3.15 -17.97
C VAL A 99 -13.85 -4.06 -17.21
N GLU A 100 -13.51 -5.22 -17.76
CA GLU A 100 -12.58 -6.18 -17.18
C GLU A 100 -11.16 -5.61 -17.10
N ALA A 101 -10.71 -4.88 -18.11
CA ALA A 101 -9.40 -4.22 -18.12
C ALA A 101 -9.38 -3.09 -17.08
N PHE A 102 -10.44 -2.30 -17.02
CA PHE A 102 -10.60 -1.25 -16.02
C PHE A 102 -10.63 -1.84 -14.58
N TRP A 103 -11.44 -2.89 -14.39
CA TRP A 103 -11.54 -3.59 -13.11
C TRP A 103 -10.18 -4.11 -12.62
N LEU A 104 -9.44 -4.80 -13.48
CA LEU A 104 -8.13 -5.36 -13.11
C LEU A 104 -7.14 -4.29 -12.69
N PHE A 105 -7.12 -3.15 -13.40
CA PHE A 105 -6.29 -2.00 -13.05
C PHE A 105 -6.69 -1.42 -11.68
N GLN A 106 -7.99 -1.21 -11.44
CA GLN A 106 -8.49 -0.66 -10.18
C GLN A 106 -8.32 -1.63 -9.00
N ALA A 107 -8.45 -2.94 -9.24
CA ALA A 107 -8.22 -3.96 -8.23
C ALA A 107 -6.77 -3.94 -7.71
N ALA A 108 -5.79 -3.75 -8.59
CA ALA A 108 -4.38 -3.63 -8.18
C ALA A 108 -4.14 -2.43 -7.25
N PHE A 109 -4.84 -1.32 -7.43
CA PHE A 109 -4.78 -0.16 -6.53
C PHE A 109 -5.44 -0.43 -5.16
N ALA A 110 -6.54 -1.18 -5.16
CA ALA A 110 -7.21 -1.57 -3.92
C ALA A 110 -6.31 -2.46 -3.05
N ILE A 111 -5.59 -3.39 -3.69
CA ILE A 111 -4.61 -4.26 -3.03
C ILE A 111 -3.46 -3.42 -2.46
N ALA A 112 -2.86 -2.55 -3.28
CA ALA A 112 -1.75 -1.70 -2.86
C ALA A 112 -2.09 -0.86 -1.61
N MET A 113 -3.32 -0.33 -1.50
CA MET A 113 -3.77 0.39 -0.30
C MET A 113 -3.78 -0.50 0.95
N ALA A 114 -4.24 -1.74 0.85
CA ALA A 114 -4.26 -2.68 1.97
C ALA A 114 -2.84 -3.08 2.39
N THR A 115 -1.97 -3.34 1.41
CA THR A 115 -0.57 -3.73 1.63
C THR A 115 0.26 -2.64 2.32
N ILE A 116 -0.07 -1.35 2.16
CA ILE A 116 0.59 -0.28 2.93
C ILE A 116 0.52 -0.52 4.46
N VAL A 117 -0.53 -1.17 4.94
CA VAL A 117 -0.72 -1.42 6.38
C VAL A 117 0.07 -2.65 6.85
N SER A 118 0.35 -3.63 5.98
CA SER A 118 1.03 -4.89 6.32
C SER A 118 2.38 -4.65 6.99
N GLY A 119 3.22 -3.81 6.40
CA GLY A 119 4.54 -3.47 6.90
C GLY A 119 4.50 -2.73 8.24
N ALA A 120 3.54 -1.82 8.42
CA ALA A 120 3.40 -1.06 9.66
C ALA A 120 3.06 -1.95 10.86
N VAL A 121 2.29 -3.03 10.68
CA VAL A 121 1.89 -3.96 11.75
C VAL A 121 2.76 -5.21 11.84
N ALA A 122 3.83 -5.27 11.06
CA ALA A 122 4.73 -6.41 10.99
C ALA A 122 5.31 -6.79 12.36
N GLU A 123 5.72 -8.07 12.48
CA GLU A 123 6.42 -8.68 13.62
C GLU A 123 5.57 -8.92 14.88
N ARG A 124 4.32 -8.40 14.98
CA ARG A 124 3.51 -8.56 16.21
C ARG A 124 2.02 -8.75 15.98
N MET A 125 1.51 -8.58 14.76
CA MET A 125 0.09 -8.77 14.46
C MET A 125 -0.21 -10.21 14.05
N LYS A 126 -1.24 -10.81 14.66
CA LYS A 126 -1.77 -12.12 14.28
C LYS A 126 -2.21 -12.14 12.83
N PHE A 127 -2.01 -13.27 12.15
CA PHE A 127 -2.32 -13.44 10.74
C PHE A 127 -3.83 -13.39 10.45
N ALA A 128 -4.64 -14.16 11.17
CA ALA A 128 -6.08 -14.23 10.90
C ALA A 128 -6.83 -12.89 11.05
N PRO A 129 -6.62 -12.07 12.11
CA PRO A 129 -7.20 -10.71 12.16
C PRO A 129 -6.70 -9.79 11.04
N TYR A 130 -5.46 -9.98 10.54
CA TYR A 130 -4.95 -9.24 9.41
C TYR A 130 -5.74 -9.54 8.14
N LEU A 131 -6.11 -10.80 7.88
CA LEU A 131 -6.95 -11.17 6.73
C LEU A 131 -8.32 -10.49 6.76
N VAL A 132 -8.91 -10.35 7.94
CA VAL A 132 -10.18 -9.61 8.09
C VAL A 132 -10.00 -8.14 7.75
N PHE A 133 -8.89 -7.54 8.18
CA PHE A 133 -8.56 -6.16 7.79
C PHE A 133 -8.38 -6.04 6.27
N SER A 134 -7.57 -6.89 5.65
CA SER A 134 -7.31 -6.89 4.20
C SER A 134 -8.61 -6.97 3.38
N LEU A 135 -9.51 -7.88 3.77
CA LEU A 135 -10.83 -8.00 3.15
C LEU A 135 -11.64 -6.70 3.28
N LEU A 136 -11.78 -6.17 4.49
CA LEU A 136 -12.59 -4.97 4.73
C LEU A 136 -11.94 -3.69 4.18
N ALA A 137 -10.61 -3.64 4.09
CA ALA A 137 -9.90 -2.56 3.41
C ALA A 137 -10.28 -2.49 1.94
N THR A 138 -10.31 -3.63 1.23
CA THR A 138 -10.61 -3.71 -0.20
C THR A 138 -12.09 -3.72 -0.53
N VAL A 139 -12.95 -4.10 0.43
CA VAL A 139 -14.42 -4.12 0.26
C VAL A 139 -15.05 -2.78 0.65
N VAL A 140 -14.56 -2.10 1.70
CA VAL A 140 -15.25 -0.93 2.28
C VAL A 140 -14.34 0.30 2.33
N VAL A 141 -13.18 0.20 3.00
CA VAL A 141 -12.38 1.40 3.34
C VAL A 141 -11.89 2.11 2.07
N TYR A 142 -11.24 1.38 1.19
CA TYR A 142 -10.74 1.89 -0.08
C TYR A 142 -11.85 2.27 -1.06
N PRO A 143 -12.86 1.40 -1.32
CA PRO A 143 -13.90 1.71 -2.28
C PRO A 143 -14.69 2.98 -1.98
N LEU A 144 -15.00 3.27 -0.73
CA LEU A 144 -15.72 4.48 -0.37
C LEU A 144 -14.88 5.74 -0.64
N ALA A 145 -13.61 5.75 -0.23
CA ALA A 145 -12.70 6.86 -0.53
C ALA A 145 -12.51 7.03 -2.04
N GLY A 146 -12.33 5.93 -2.77
CA GLY A 146 -12.22 5.92 -4.23
C GLY A 146 -13.48 6.41 -4.93
N HIS A 147 -14.66 6.05 -4.41
CA HIS A 147 -15.93 6.56 -4.92
C HIS A 147 -16.02 8.08 -4.82
N TRP A 148 -15.65 8.65 -3.68
CA TRP A 148 -15.73 10.10 -3.47
C TRP A 148 -14.89 10.90 -4.47
N VAL A 149 -13.74 10.37 -4.91
CA VAL A 149 -12.77 11.09 -5.74
C VAL A 149 -12.81 10.67 -7.21
N TRP A 150 -12.95 9.37 -7.48
CA TRP A 150 -12.78 8.83 -8.83
C TRP A 150 -14.08 8.40 -9.52
N ASN A 151 -15.19 8.22 -8.77
CA ASN A 151 -16.48 8.09 -9.41
C ASN A 151 -16.91 9.47 -9.96
N PRO A 152 -17.37 9.57 -11.23
CA PRO A 152 -17.80 10.84 -11.81
C PRO A 152 -18.87 11.59 -11.00
N SER A 153 -19.68 10.87 -10.22
CA SER A 153 -20.72 11.43 -9.35
C SER A 153 -20.28 11.58 -7.91
N GLY A 154 -19.06 11.19 -7.54
CA GLY A 154 -18.53 11.29 -6.20
C GLY A 154 -18.44 12.75 -5.72
N TRP A 155 -18.78 13.02 -4.47
CA TRP A 155 -18.91 14.39 -3.97
C TRP A 155 -17.62 15.20 -4.00
N LEU A 156 -16.45 14.59 -3.75
CA LEU A 156 -15.14 15.26 -3.86
C LEU A 156 -14.77 15.51 -5.33
N ASN A 157 -15.10 14.58 -6.23
CA ASN A 157 -14.96 14.77 -7.67
C ASN A 157 -15.77 15.99 -8.13
N GLN A 158 -17.03 16.07 -7.73
CA GLN A 158 -17.94 17.16 -8.07
C GLN A 158 -17.48 18.51 -7.50
N LEU A 159 -16.74 18.52 -6.39
CA LEU A 159 -16.09 19.73 -5.88
C LEU A 159 -14.81 20.11 -6.65
N GLY A 160 -14.32 19.25 -7.56
CA GLY A 160 -13.11 19.48 -8.33
C GLY A 160 -11.82 19.02 -7.65
N MET A 161 -11.88 18.06 -6.71
CA MET A 161 -10.66 17.46 -6.16
C MET A 161 -9.87 16.75 -7.25
N MET A 162 -8.57 17.01 -7.29
CA MET A 162 -7.64 16.43 -8.27
C MET A 162 -6.72 15.44 -7.57
N ASP A 163 -6.89 14.15 -7.87
CA ASP A 163 -5.98 13.09 -7.44
C ASP A 163 -5.82 12.10 -8.60
N PHE A 164 -4.82 12.36 -9.46
CA PHE A 164 -4.70 11.68 -10.75
C PHE A 164 -4.54 10.17 -10.62
N ALA A 165 -3.66 9.75 -9.72
CA ALA A 165 -3.36 8.32 -9.54
C ALA A 165 -3.35 7.87 -8.06
N GLY A 166 -3.70 8.70 -7.08
CA GLY A 166 -4.00 8.24 -5.73
C GLY A 166 -3.02 8.63 -4.63
N SER A 167 -2.38 9.82 -4.68
CA SER A 167 -1.67 10.31 -3.47
C SER A 167 -2.59 10.34 -2.25
N ALA A 168 -3.88 10.72 -2.43
CA ALA A 168 -4.86 10.68 -1.36
C ALA A 168 -5.55 9.31 -1.27
N VAL A 169 -6.19 8.85 -2.36
CA VAL A 169 -7.09 7.68 -2.37
C VAL A 169 -6.38 6.38 -2.04
N VAL A 170 -5.11 6.22 -2.42
CA VAL A 170 -4.31 5.03 -2.11
C VAL A 170 -3.38 5.30 -0.93
N HIS A 171 -2.50 6.31 -1.09
CA HIS A 171 -1.36 6.45 -0.19
C HIS A 171 -1.72 7.14 1.12
N ALA A 172 -2.35 8.31 1.11
CA ALA A 172 -2.75 8.95 2.37
C ALA A 172 -3.76 8.09 3.13
N LEU A 173 -4.74 7.50 2.42
CA LEU A 173 -5.69 6.56 3.01
C LEU A 173 -4.97 5.40 3.71
N GLY A 174 -4.06 4.70 3.01
CA GLY A 174 -3.29 3.57 3.54
C GLY A 174 -2.36 3.98 4.68
N GLY A 175 -1.64 5.10 4.54
CA GLY A 175 -0.69 5.58 5.55
C GLY A 175 -1.36 6.02 6.85
N TRP A 176 -2.52 6.70 6.79
CA TRP A 176 -3.29 7.05 8.00
C TRP A 176 -4.01 5.83 8.58
N SER A 177 -4.42 4.85 7.76
CA SER A 177 -4.86 3.53 8.23
C SER A 177 -3.74 2.80 8.97
N ALA A 178 -2.51 2.83 8.46
CA ALA A 178 -1.34 2.27 9.12
C ALA A 178 -1.09 2.91 10.49
N LEU A 179 -1.20 4.24 10.60
CA LEU A 179 -1.09 4.93 11.89
C LEU A 179 -2.14 4.44 12.89
N ALA A 180 -3.40 4.35 12.48
CA ALA A 180 -4.48 3.85 13.33
C ALA A 180 -4.20 2.41 13.80
N ALA A 181 -3.79 1.53 12.89
CA ALA A 181 -3.45 0.14 13.18
C ALA A 181 -2.32 0.04 14.22
N VAL A 182 -1.24 0.79 14.02
CA VAL A 182 -0.07 0.82 14.91
C VAL A 182 -0.45 1.30 16.32
N LEU A 183 -1.28 2.33 16.43
CA LEU A 183 -1.71 2.87 17.73
C LEU A 183 -2.56 1.85 18.51
N VAL A 184 -3.46 1.12 17.85
CA VAL A 184 -4.30 0.11 18.51
C VAL A 184 -3.50 -1.15 18.88
N LEU A 185 -2.57 -1.57 18.00
CA LEU A 185 -1.74 -2.77 18.16
C LEU A 185 -0.65 -2.58 19.25
N GLY A 186 -0.06 -1.39 19.29
CA GLY A 186 1.07 -1.04 20.14
C GLY A 186 2.44 -1.39 19.54
N PRO A 187 3.53 -0.91 20.17
CA PRO A 187 4.89 -1.10 19.67
C PRO A 187 5.41 -2.52 19.89
N ARG A 188 6.42 -2.92 19.09
CA ARG A 188 7.14 -4.20 19.23
C ARG A 188 7.83 -4.30 20.60
N GLN A 189 8.00 -5.53 21.08
CA GLN A 189 8.72 -5.79 22.34
C GLN A 189 10.15 -5.25 22.27
N GLY A 190 10.53 -4.49 23.28
CA GLY A 190 11.86 -3.91 23.36
C GLY A 190 12.11 -2.69 22.45
N ARG A 191 11.14 -2.21 21.68
CA ARG A 191 11.32 -1.01 20.85
C ARG A 191 11.56 0.24 21.69
N PHE A 192 10.80 0.41 22.78
CA PHE A 192 10.90 1.55 23.68
C PHE A 192 11.25 1.12 25.09
N ASN A 193 12.24 1.78 25.70
CA ASN A 193 12.66 1.56 27.08
C ASN A 193 11.78 2.34 28.06
N ALA A 194 11.80 1.93 29.33
CA ALA A 194 11.04 2.61 30.39
C ALA A 194 11.45 4.08 30.59
N ASN A 195 12.72 4.42 30.33
CA ASN A 195 13.25 5.78 30.39
C ASN A 195 12.88 6.65 29.17
N GLY A 196 12.08 6.13 28.21
CA GLY A 196 11.66 6.82 26.99
C GLY A 196 12.65 6.73 25.82
N SER A 197 13.83 6.15 26.00
CA SER A 197 14.76 5.92 24.90
C SER A 197 14.24 4.83 23.94
N MET A 198 14.70 4.89 22.68
CA MET A 198 14.33 3.95 21.64
C MET A 198 15.50 3.03 21.31
N ASN A 199 15.19 1.76 21.07
CA ASN A 199 16.16 0.81 20.55
C ASN A 199 16.03 0.72 19.05
N VAL A 200 17.14 0.76 18.33
CA VAL A 200 17.17 0.56 16.88
C VAL A 200 16.91 -0.92 16.60
N MET A 201 15.97 -1.19 15.73
CA MET A 201 15.62 -2.53 15.24
C MET A 201 15.82 -2.57 13.73
N PRO A 202 17.06 -2.82 13.25
CA PRO A 202 17.34 -2.80 11.82
C PRO A 202 16.71 -4.00 11.12
N GLY A 203 16.35 -3.80 9.86
CA GLY A 203 15.96 -4.90 8.98
C GLY A 203 17.12 -5.88 8.77
N HIS A 204 16.77 -7.14 8.57
CA HIS A 204 17.79 -8.19 8.45
C HIS A 204 18.44 -8.23 7.07
N ASN A 205 17.80 -7.69 6.02
CA ASN A 205 18.27 -7.81 4.63
C ASN A 205 18.00 -6.53 3.82
N LEU A 206 18.86 -5.52 4.03
CA LEU A 206 18.75 -4.26 3.29
C LEU A 206 18.92 -4.41 1.76
N PRO A 207 19.76 -5.32 1.22
CA PRO A 207 19.76 -5.61 -0.23
C PRO A 207 18.41 -6.08 -0.77
N MET A 208 17.68 -6.92 -0.03
CA MET A 208 16.31 -7.34 -0.39
C MET A 208 15.34 -6.15 -0.35
N ALA A 209 15.44 -5.32 0.69
CA ALA A 209 14.63 -4.09 0.78
C ALA A 209 14.90 -3.15 -0.41
N ALA A 210 16.16 -2.99 -0.79
CA ALA A 210 16.53 -2.18 -1.96
C ALA A 210 15.96 -2.76 -3.26
N LEU A 211 16.04 -4.07 -3.46
CA LEU A 211 15.43 -4.74 -4.61
C LEU A 211 13.90 -4.50 -4.64
N GLY A 212 13.24 -4.63 -3.49
CA GLY A 212 11.82 -4.33 -3.35
C GLY A 212 11.48 -2.89 -3.75
N ALA A 213 12.27 -1.91 -3.29
CA ALA A 213 12.10 -0.51 -3.67
C ALA A 213 12.28 -0.27 -5.19
N PHE A 214 13.22 -0.96 -5.84
CA PHE A 214 13.39 -0.89 -7.30
C PHE A 214 12.18 -1.49 -8.04
N ILE A 215 11.64 -2.62 -7.57
CA ILE A 215 10.44 -3.24 -8.16
C ILE A 215 9.23 -2.29 -8.00
N LEU A 216 9.05 -1.68 -6.82
CA LEU A 216 8.02 -0.67 -6.59
C LEU A 216 8.18 0.52 -7.54
N TRP A 217 9.39 1.07 -7.66
CA TRP A 217 9.66 2.17 -8.59
C TRP A 217 9.36 1.79 -10.03
N PHE A 218 9.77 0.60 -10.46
CA PHE A 218 9.47 0.09 -11.79
C PHE A 218 7.95 -0.05 -12.01
N GLY A 219 7.21 -0.56 -11.05
CA GLY A 219 5.75 -0.66 -11.10
C GLY A 219 5.05 0.70 -11.22
N TRP A 220 5.68 1.78 -10.75
CA TRP A 220 5.13 3.13 -10.87
C TRP A 220 5.05 3.63 -12.33
N PHE A 221 5.77 3.03 -13.28
CA PHE A 221 5.54 3.23 -14.71
C PHE A 221 4.14 2.76 -15.14
N GLY A 222 3.58 1.75 -14.48
CA GLY A 222 2.19 1.35 -14.64
C GLY A 222 1.23 2.21 -13.81
N PHE A 223 1.62 2.53 -12.57
CA PHE A 223 0.76 3.22 -11.62
C PHE A 223 0.33 4.61 -12.11
N ASN A 224 1.26 5.49 -12.37
CA ASN A 224 0.98 6.87 -12.78
C ASN A 224 0.65 6.99 -14.27
N PRO A 225 1.51 6.59 -15.22
CA PRO A 225 1.18 6.66 -16.64
C PRO A 225 -0.05 5.83 -17.04
N GLY A 226 -0.27 4.68 -16.39
CA GLY A 226 -1.45 3.82 -16.64
C GLY A 226 -2.78 4.48 -16.26
N SER A 227 -2.76 5.42 -15.32
CA SER A 227 -3.96 6.15 -14.88
C SER A 227 -4.53 7.09 -15.96
N THR A 228 -3.86 7.26 -17.11
CA THR A 228 -4.46 7.85 -18.32
C THR A 228 -5.60 7.00 -18.88
N LEU A 229 -5.64 5.70 -18.59
CA LEU A 229 -6.56 4.70 -19.13
C LEU A 229 -6.58 4.68 -20.66
N SER A 230 -5.58 5.24 -21.33
CA SER A 230 -5.48 5.33 -22.79
C SER A 230 -4.02 5.29 -23.23
N GLY A 231 -3.65 4.33 -24.07
CA GLY A 231 -2.35 4.25 -24.74
C GLY A 231 -2.14 5.33 -25.81
N MET A 232 -3.23 6.03 -26.18
CA MET A 232 -3.22 7.13 -27.13
C MET A 232 -2.99 8.50 -26.47
N ASP A 233 -2.93 8.58 -25.13
CA ASP A 233 -2.73 9.86 -24.44
C ASP A 233 -1.28 10.33 -24.59
N SER A 234 -1.10 11.50 -25.21
CA SER A 234 0.22 12.12 -25.41
C SER A 234 0.93 12.52 -24.10
N ASN A 235 0.18 12.61 -22.97
CA ASN A 235 0.75 12.95 -21.67
C ASN A 235 1.49 11.79 -21.00
N ILE A 236 1.35 10.54 -21.45
CA ILE A 236 2.01 9.37 -20.88
C ILE A 236 3.49 9.62 -20.63
N ALA A 237 4.21 10.13 -21.63
CA ALA A 237 5.64 10.42 -21.53
C ALA A 237 5.95 11.50 -20.48
N LYS A 238 5.17 12.58 -20.43
CA LYS A 238 5.29 13.63 -19.42
C LYS A 238 5.06 13.09 -18.01
N ILE A 239 4.02 12.29 -17.82
CA ILE A 239 3.70 11.66 -16.54
C ILE A 239 4.82 10.75 -16.08
N ALA A 240 5.38 9.92 -16.98
CA ALA A 240 6.52 9.07 -16.68
C ALA A 240 7.75 9.89 -16.25
N VAL A 241 8.07 10.97 -16.97
CA VAL A 241 9.19 11.87 -16.62
C VAL A 241 8.98 12.51 -15.25
N ASN A 242 7.81 13.10 -14.99
CA ASN A 242 7.48 13.73 -13.72
C ASN A 242 7.59 12.72 -12.55
N THR A 243 7.08 11.52 -12.73
CA THR A 243 7.14 10.44 -11.75
C THR A 243 8.58 10.10 -11.37
N ASN A 244 9.43 9.86 -12.38
CA ASN A 244 10.82 9.47 -12.16
C ASN A 244 11.70 10.60 -11.60
N LEU A 245 11.48 11.84 -12.02
CA LEU A 245 12.20 12.99 -11.47
C LEU A 245 11.89 13.20 -10.00
N SER A 246 10.63 13.05 -9.60
CA SER A 246 10.23 13.17 -8.20
C SER A 246 10.85 12.08 -7.32
N ALA A 247 10.84 10.82 -7.80
CA ALA A 247 11.48 9.72 -7.11
C ALA A 247 12.98 9.95 -6.90
N ALA A 248 13.68 10.31 -7.98
CA ALA A 248 15.10 10.57 -7.96
C ALA A 248 15.48 11.73 -7.02
N ALA A 249 14.71 12.83 -7.05
CA ALA A 249 14.90 13.96 -6.16
C ALA A 249 14.67 13.58 -4.69
N GLY A 250 13.60 12.82 -4.39
CA GLY A 250 13.27 12.38 -3.03
C GLY A 250 14.35 11.50 -2.43
N GLY A 251 14.80 10.47 -3.15
CA GLY A 251 15.86 9.58 -2.71
C GLY A 251 17.21 10.30 -2.53
N THR A 252 17.57 11.16 -3.48
CA THR A 252 18.81 11.94 -3.42
C THR A 252 18.83 12.87 -2.22
N VAL A 253 17.74 13.64 -1.99
CA VAL A 253 17.68 14.58 -0.88
C VAL A 253 17.68 13.86 0.46
N ALA A 254 16.96 12.75 0.61
CA ALA A 254 16.98 11.96 1.85
C ALA A 254 18.38 11.38 2.14
N ALA A 255 19.08 10.85 1.12
CA ALA A 255 20.45 10.37 1.26
C ALA A 255 21.43 11.48 1.66
N LEU A 256 21.35 12.65 1.02
CA LEU A 256 22.22 13.79 1.33
C LEU A 256 21.93 14.38 2.72
N LEU A 257 20.67 14.49 3.13
CA LEU A 257 20.32 14.97 4.46
C LEU A 257 20.87 14.05 5.55
N THR A 258 20.74 12.73 5.39
CA THR A 258 21.29 11.78 6.37
C THR A 258 22.81 11.81 6.38
N LEU A 259 23.46 11.97 5.22
CA LEU A 259 24.90 12.17 5.12
C LEU A 259 25.36 13.41 5.89
N PHE A 260 24.67 14.56 5.75
CA PHE A 260 25.00 15.78 6.46
C PHE A 260 24.69 15.72 7.95
N GLN A 261 23.60 15.08 8.36
CA GLN A 261 23.19 14.99 9.76
C GLN A 261 24.01 14.00 10.58
N TYR A 262 24.38 12.86 9.96
CA TYR A 262 24.99 11.71 10.67
C TYR A 262 26.37 11.34 10.16
N GLY A 263 26.90 12.06 9.14
CA GLY A 263 28.18 11.76 8.51
C GLY A 263 28.17 10.51 7.63
N LYS A 264 27.03 9.87 7.44
CA LYS A 264 26.84 8.67 6.61
C LYS A 264 25.47 8.72 5.96
N ALA A 265 25.41 8.38 4.66
CA ALA A 265 24.14 8.23 3.98
C ALA A 265 23.44 6.95 4.47
N ASP A 266 22.16 7.08 4.85
CA ASP A 266 21.31 5.98 5.28
C ASP A 266 20.53 5.41 4.08
N LEU A 267 20.74 4.12 3.79
CA LEU A 267 20.07 3.45 2.66
C LEU A 267 18.57 3.38 2.88
N SER A 268 18.10 3.08 4.09
CA SER A 268 16.66 2.96 4.39
C SER A 268 15.94 4.28 4.17
N MET A 269 16.55 5.39 4.62
CA MET A 269 16.02 6.74 4.38
C MET A 269 16.07 7.13 2.90
N ALA A 270 17.11 6.73 2.16
CA ALA A 270 17.19 6.98 0.72
C ALA A 270 16.10 6.23 -0.05
N LEU A 271 15.87 4.95 0.26
CA LEU A 271 14.79 4.14 -0.33
C LEU A 271 13.42 4.75 -0.01
N ASN A 272 13.15 5.04 1.25
CA ASN A 272 11.90 5.69 1.67
C ASN A 272 11.75 7.09 1.07
N GLY A 273 12.85 7.83 0.87
CA GLY A 273 12.86 9.13 0.18
C GLY A 273 12.44 9.02 -1.28
N ALA A 274 12.93 8.01 -1.99
CA ALA A 274 12.51 7.74 -3.37
C ALA A 274 11.02 7.35 -3.45
N LEU A 275 10.58 6.43 -2.57
CA LEU A 275 9.17 6.03 -2.47
C LEU A 275 8.27 7.22 -2.06
N GLY A 276 8.71 8.05 -1.10
CA GLY A 276 8.00 9.26 -0.71
C GLY A 276 7.86 10.26 -1.87
N GLY A 277 8.89 10.38 -2.72
CA GLY A 277 8.86 11.17 -3.95
C GLY A 277 7.85 10.63 -4.97
N LEU A 278 7.79 9.30 -5.15
CA LEU A 278 6.80 8.61 -5.98
C LEU A 278 5.37 8.88 -5.47
N VAL A 279 5.15 8.69 -4.18
CA VAL A 279 3.87 8.95 -3.52
C VAL A 279 3.43 10.41 -3.65
N ALA A 280 4.34 11.35 -3.40
CA ALA A 280 4.03 12.78 -3.44
C ALA A 280 3.66 13.27 -4.84
N ILE A 281 4.25 12.70 -5.91
CA ILE A 281 3.95 13.13 -7.27
C ILE A 281 2.67 12.50 -7.83
N THR A 282 2.19 11.42 -7.24
CA THR A 282 1.13 10.56 -7.78
C THR A 282 -0.18 11.32 -8.04
N ALA A 283 -0.60 12.26 -7.18
CA ALA A 283 -1.78 13.08 -7.45
C ALA A 283 -1.54 14.11 -8.56
N GLY A 284 -0.31 14.62 -8.67
CA GLY A 284 0.02 15.77 -9.51
C GLY A 284 0.72 15.44 -10.82
N CYS A 285 1.15 14.20 -11.05
CA CYS A 285 2.06 13.83 -12.13
C CYS A 285 1.59 14.28 -13.53
N ALA A 286 0.28 14.32 -13.78
CA ALA A 286 -0.29 14.80 -15.03
C ALA A 286 -0.42 16.33 -15.10
N PHE A 287 -0.46 17.02 -13.96
CA PHE A 287 -0.86 18.41 -13.84
C PHE A 287 0.30 19.39 -13.64
N VAL A 288 1.48 18.91 -13.23
CA VAL A 288 2.63 19.74 -12.92
C VAL A 288 3.70 19.73 -14.02
N THR A 289 4.66 20.65 -13.93
CA THR A 289 5.85 20.67 -14.81
C THR A 289 6.93 19.71 -14.29
N PRO A 290 7.90 19.28 -15.14
CA PRO A 290 9.06 18.53 -14.69
C PRO A 290 9.89 19.22 -13.59
N VAL A 291 9.99 20.56 -13.64
CA VAL A 291 10.67 21.33 -12.60
C VAL A 291 9.91 21.27 -11.28
N SER A 292 8.58 21.42 -11.33
CA SER A 292 7.73 21.28 -10.13
C SER A 292 7.83 19.87 -9.54
N SER A 293 7.93 18.83 -10.37
CA SER A 293 8.07 17.46 -9.89
C SER A 293 9.39 17.21 -9.14
N LEU A 294 10.50 17.82 -9.58
CA LEU A 294 11.77 17.82 -8.83
C LEU A 294 11.62 18.47 -7.45
N VAL A 295 10.94 19.62 -7.38
CA VAL A 295 10.70 20.33 -6.11
C VAL A 295 9.83 19.51 -5.18
N ILE A 296 8.75 18.89 -5.70
CA ILE A 296 7.85 18.03 -4.94
C ILE A 296 8.61 16.82 -4.39
N GLY A 297 9.41 16.15 -5.22
CA GLY A 297 10.23 15.01 -4.79
C GLY A 297 11.26 15.39 -3.75
N ALA A 298 11.99 16.51 -3.95
CA ALA A 298 12.95 17.01 -2.98
C ALA A 298 12.31 17.31 -1.62
N ALA A 299 11.13 17.96 -1.61
CA ALA A 299 10.37 18.21 -0.38
C ALA A 299 9.91 16.90 0.29
N ALA A 300 9.48 15.90 -0.49
CA ALA A 300 9.14 14.58 0.04
C ALA A 300 10.35 13.91 0.71
N GLY A 301 11.55 13.99 0.13
CA GLY A 301 12.79 13.50 0.74
C GLY A 301 13.09 14.16 2.09
N VAL A 302 12.87 15.46 2.21
CA VAL A 302 12.98 16.19 3.50
C VAL A 302 11.93 15.67 4.49
N LEU A 303 10.67 15.56 4.04
CA LEU A 303 9.57 15.10 4.90
C LEU A 303 9.83 13.69 5.46
N ILE A 304 10.38 12.76 4.68
CA ILE A 304 10.73 11.41 5.15
C ILE A 304 11.73 11.49 6.31
N VAL A 305 12.83 12.22 6.15
CA VAL A 305 13.88 12.33 7.17
C VAL A 305 13.36 12.98 8.46
N LEU A 306 12.34 13.82 8.37
CA LEU A 306 11.71 14.46 9.53
C LEU A 306 10.58 13.62 10.14
N ALA A 307 9.75 12.98 9.30
CA ALA A 307 8.54 12.29 9.75
C ALA A 307 8.84 10.96 10.46
N VAL A 308 9.81 10.18 9.97
CA VAL A 308 10.16 8.90 10.60
C VAL A 308 10.52 9.10 12.09
N PRO A 309 11.51 9.93 12.46
CA PRO A 309 11.82 10.15 13.87
C PRO A 309 10.72 10.90 14.64
N PHE A 310 9.85 11.65 13.96
CA PHE A 310 8.70 12.27 14.59
C PHE A 310 7.71 11.23 15.10
N PHE A 311 7.31 10.26 14.26
CA PHE A 311 6.40 9.18 14.67
C PHE A 311 7.03 8.24 15.69
N ASP A 312 8.34 7.98 15.60
CA ASP A 312 9.08 7.26 16.63
C ASP A 312 8.97 7.95 18.01
N ARG A 313 9.10 9.28 18.07
CA ARG A 313 8.92 10.06 19.34
C ARG A 313 7.48 9.94 19.88
N LEU A 314 6.49 9.82 18.99
CA LEU A 314 5.09 9.56 19.36
C LEU A 314 4.83 8.10 19.76
N ARG A 315 5.86 7.25 19.73
CA ARG A 315 5.79 5.80 20.00
C ARG A 315 4.89 5.04 19.00
N ALA A 316 4.72 5.56 17.81
CA ALA A 316 4.11 4.86 16.70
C ALA A 316 5.19 4.00 16.02
N ASP A 317 5.31 2.74 16.44
CA ASP A 317 6.33 1.82 15.94
C ASP A 317 5.96 1.27 14.56
N ASP A 318 6.56 1.84 13.55
CA ASP A 318 6.36 1.49 12.13
C ASP A 318 7.67 0.92 11.56
N PRO A 319 7.78 -0.40 11.40
CA PRO A 319 9.02 -1.07 10.98
C PRO A 319 9.57 -0.62 9.62
N VAL A 320 8.68 -0.25 8.71
CA VAL A 320 9.03 0.03 7.30
C VAL A 320 8.95 1.52 6.93
N GLY A 321 8.35 2.35 7.81
CA GLY A 321 8.15 3.77 7.56
C GLY A 321 6.92 4.09 6.69
N ALA A 322 5.94 3.20 6.63
CA ALA A 322 4.73 3.34 5.81
C ALA A 322 3.94 4.63 6.14
N ILE A 323 3.86 5.02 7.41
CA ILE A 323 3.17 6.24 7.84
C ILE A 323 3.84 7.48 7.22
N ALA A 324 5.17 7.56 7.25
CA ALA A 324 5.91 8.67 6.68
C ALA A 324 5.82 8.68 5.14
N VAL A 325 6.05 7.53 4.51
CA VAL A 325 6.04 7.37 3.04
C VAL A 325 4.64 7.64 2.48
N HIS A 326 3.62 7.01 3.03
CA HIS A 326 2.28 7.03 2.43
C HIS A 326 1.36 8.07 3.07
N GLY A 327 1.32 8.16 4.40
CA GLY A 327 0.47 9.12 5.11
C GLY A 327 0.94 10.57 4.91
N VAL A 328 2.19 10.85 5.26
CA VAL A 328 2.74 12.21 5.20
C VAL A 328 2.98 12.65 3.76
N CYS A 329 3.71 11.86 2.96
CA CYS A 329 4.01 12.25 1.58
C CYS A 329 2.76 12.18 0.68
N GLY A 330 1.78 11.30 0.96
CA GLY A 330 0.49 11.28 0.24
C GLY A 330 -0.34 12.53 0.52
N THR A 331 -0.40 12.95 1.79
CA THR A 331 -1.05 14.22 2.18
C THR A 331 -0.35 15.41 1.51
N PHE A 332 0.97 15.49 1.61
CA PHE A 332 1.75 16.54 0.97
C PHE A 332 1.56 16.55 -0.55
N GLY A 333 1.62 15.40 -1.22
CA GLY A 333 1.45 15.28 -2.68
C GLY A 333 0.08 15.76 -3.16
N THR A 334 -0.97 15.45 -2.41
CA THR A 334 -2.31 15.95 -2.69
C THR A 334 -2.38 17.48 -2.56
N LEU A 335 -1.78 18.05 -1.53
CA LEU A 335 -1.70 19.52 -1.35
C LEU A 335 -0.83 20.16 -2.43
N ALA A 336 0.23 19.49 -2.87
CA ALA A 336 1.13 19.98 -3.91
C ALA A 336 0.41 20.22 -5.25
N VAL A 337 -0.66 19.48 -5.55
CA VAL A 337 -1.52 19.77 -6.71
C VAL A 337 -2.09 21.20 -6.62
N GLY A 338 -2.65 21.56 -5.47
CA GLY A 338 -3.21 22.90 -5.24
C GLY A 338 -2.18 24.02 -5.34
N ILE A 339 -0.89 23.70 -5.14
CA ILE A 339 0.21 24.67 -5.22
C ILE A 339 0.79 24.74 -6.65
N PHE A 340 1.13 23.58 -7.25
CA PHE A 340 1.99 23.48 -8.43
C PHE A 340 1.25 23.13 -9.72
N ALA A 341 -0.07 22.83 -9.69
CA ALA A 341 -0.81 22.52 -10.93
C ALA A 341 -0.71 23.67 -11.92
N GLN A 342 -0.44 23.36 -13.19
CA GLN A 342 -0.30 24.33 -14.28
C GLN A 342 -1.61 25.11 -14.51
N ASN A 343 -2.76 24.44 -14.28
CA ASN A 343 -4.08 25.05 -14.35
C ASN A 343 -4.69 25.07 -12.95
N GLY A 344 -5.01 26.22 -12.43
CA GLY A 344 -5.68 26.41 -11.15
C GLY A 344 -4.78 26.32 -9.91
N GLY A 345 -3.49 26.02 -10.04
CA GLY A 345 -2.55 26.00 -8.91
C GLY A 345 -2.21 27.41 -8.42
N LEU A 346 -1.85 27.51 -7.13
CA LEU A 346 -1.50 28.78 -6.49
C LEU A 346 -0.36 29.51 -7.24
N LEU A 347 0.71 28.78 -7.59
CA LEU A 347 1.87 29.36 -8.28
C LEU A 347 1.62 29.66 -9.77
N SER A 348 0.57 29.12 -10.36
CA SER A 348 0.15 29.43 -11.73
C SER A 348 -0.90 30.56 -11.81
N GLY A 349 -1.18 31.22 -10.70
CA GLY A 349 -2.14 32.33 -10.65
C GLY A 349 -3.60 31.91 -10.45
N GLY A 350 -3.88 30.62 -10.15
CA GLY A 350 -5.22 30.09 -9.88
C GLY A 350 -5.79 30.44 -8.51
N GLY A 351 -5.04 31.15 -7.67
CA GLY A 351 -5.46 31.48 -6.31
C GLY A 351 -5.48 30.28 -5.37
N VAL A 352 -6.15 30.42 -4.23
CA VAL A 352 -6.16 29.39 -3.16
C VAL A 352 -7.25 28.33 -3.32
N HIS A 353 -8.15 28.50 -4.29
CA HIS A 353 -9.35 27.66 -4.41
C HIS A 353 -9.01 26.17 -4.53
N GLN A 354 -8.14 25.80 -5.49
CA GLN A 354 -7.73 24.41 -5.66
C GLN A 354 -7.02 23.87 -4.42
N LEU A 355 -6.17 24.66 -3.76
CA LEU A 355 -5.49 24.24 -2.55
C LEU A 355 -6.47 23.93 -1.41
N LEU A 356 -7.54 24.72 -1.26
CA LEU A 356 -8.57 24.46 -0.25
C LEU A 356 -9.37 23.18 -0.54
N ILE A 357 -9.68 22.91 -1.81
CA ILE A 357 -10.34 21.66 -2.21
C ILE A 357 -9.43 20.45 -1.89
N GLN A 358 -8.14 20.55 -2.25
CA GLN A 358 -7.17 19.48 -1.95
C GLN A 358 -7.01 19.26 -0.44
N LEU A 359 -6.96 20.34 0.34
CA LEU A 359 -6.91 20.26 1.80
C LEU A 359 -8.15 19.60 2.38
N LEU A 360 -9.34 19.98 1.94
CA LEU A 360 -10.60 19.34 2.36
C LEU A 360 -10.57 17.84 2.02
N GLY A 361 -10.26 17.53 0.76
CA GLY A 361 -10.28 16.15 0.28
C GLY A 361 -9.30 15.24 1.02
N VAL A 362 -8.03 15.65 1.13
CA VAL A 362 -7.04 14.81 1.82
C VAL A 362 -7.29 14.69 3.32
N THR A 363 -7.86 15.72 3.94
CA THR A 363 -8.26 15.67 5.35
C THR A 363 -9.38 14.65 5.56
N VAL A 364 -10.42 14.69 4.73
CA VAL A 364 -11.54 13.75 4.83
C VAL A 364 -11.08 12.32 4.57
N ILE A 365 -10.25 12.08 3.54
CA ILE A 365 -9.73 10.75 3.24
C ILE A 365 -8.83 10.24 4.37
N GLY A 366 -7.97 11.09 4.91
CA GLY A 366 -7.11 10.73 6.04
C GLY A 366 -7.91 10.39 7.30
N LEU A 367 -8.92 11.20 7.63
CA LEU A 367 -9.82 10.95 8.77
C LEU A 367 -10.64 9.68 8.56
N TRP A 368 -11.10 9.41 7.34
CA TRP A 368 -11.80 8.16 7.01
C TRP A 368 -10.90 6.95 7.17
N GLY A 369 -9.70 6.95 6.57
CA GLY A 369 -8.75 5.85 6.69
C GLY A 369 -8.37 5.58 8.13
N PHE A 370 -8.02 6.63 8.88
CA PHE A 370 -7.70 6.53 10.31
C PHE A 370 -8.89 6.03 11.12
N GLY A 371 -10.05 6.65 10.99
CA GLY A 371 -11.22 6.35 11.82
C GLY A 371 -11.79 4.95 11.55
N ALA A 372 -11.95 4.57 10.28
CA ALA A 372 -12.45 3.26 9.91
C ALA A 372 -11.50 2.14 10.37
N THR A 373 -10.19 2.31 10.16
CA THR A 373 -9.20 1.33 10.61
C THR A 373 -9.08 1.27 12.12
N TYR A 374 -9.11 2.42 12.81
CA TYR A 374 -9.09 2.46 14.28
C TYR A 374 -10.29 1.72 14.89
N ALA A 375 -11.48 1.94 14.35
CA ALA A 375 -12.69 1.25 14.78
C ALA A 375 -12.61 -0.27 14.54
N LEU A 376 -12.16 -0.67 13.33
CA LEU A 376 -12.01 -2.07 12.97
C LEU A 376 -10.98 -2.78 13.85
N PHE A 377 -9.78 -2.20 14.01
CA PHE A 377 -8.73 -2.80 14.85
C PHE A 377 -9.13 -2.86 16.33
N SER A 378 -9.85 -1.84 16.83
CA SER A 378 -10.38 -1.84 18.19
C SER A 378 -11.41 -2.95 18.39
N LEU A 379 -12.32 -3.15 17.41
CA LEU A 379 -13.28 -4.24 17.43
C LEU A 379 -12.59 -5.62 17.40
N LEU A 380 -11.66 -5.82 16.48
CA LEU A 380 -10.90 -7.07 16.39
C LEU A 380 -10.08 -7.34 17.67
N LYS A 381 -9.49 -6.29 18.26
CA LYS A 381 -8.77 -6.39 19.53
C LYS A 381 -9.68 -6.84 20.68
N ALA A 382 -10.90 -6.31 20.74
CA ALA A 382 -11.86 -6.62 21.78
C ALA A 382 -12.51 -8.00 21.64
N THR A 383 -12.57 -8.55 20.42
CA THR A 383 -13.28 -9.82 20.12
C THR A 383 -12.32 -11.01 20.01
N VAL A 384 -11.40 -10.98 19.05
CA VAL A 384 -10.51 -12.11 18.74
C VAL A 384 -9.06 -11.89 19.16
N GLY A 385 -8.73 -10.67 19.60
CA GLY A 385 -7.36 -10.26 19.86
C GLY A 385 -6.53 -10.14 18.57
N ILE A 386 -5.76 -9.05 18.45
CA ILE A 386 -5.01 -8.74 17.21
C ILE A 386 -3.50 -8.97 17.33
N ARG A 387 -2.99 -9.15 18.55
CA ARG A 387 -1.55 -9.27 18.81
C ARG A 387 -1.20 -10.68 19.28
N VAL A 388 -0.07 -11.19 18.80
CA VAL A 388 0.52 -12.43 19.28
C VAL A 388 1.01 -12.28 20.73
N THR A 389 1.29 -13.39 21.41
CA THR A 389 1.87 -13.37 22.77
C THR A 389 3.30 -12.83 22.74
N LYS A 390 3.84 -12.48 23.90
CA LYS A 390 5.23 -12.01 24.01
C LYS A 390 6.23 -13.08 23.58
N GLU A 391 5.95 -14.30 23.92
CA GLU A 391 6.76 -15.47 23.60
C GLU A 391 6.80 -15.71 22.10
N GLU A 392 5.64 -15.67 21.42
CA GLU A 392 5.52 -15.79 19.98
C GLU A 392 6.23 -14.64 19.24
N GLU A 393 6.08 -13.40 19.73
CA GLU A 393 6.75 -12.23 19.14
C GLU A 393 8.27 -12.34 19.23
N LEU A 394 8.80 -12.86 20.36
CA LEU A 394 10.23 -13.09 20.54
C LEU A 394 10.77 -14.27 19.73
N ALA A 395 9.98 -15.33 19.59
CA ALA A 395 10.33 -16.51 18.78
C ALA A 395 10.30 -16.19 17.28
N GLY A 396 9.40 -15.31 16.85
CA GLY A 396 9.16 -14.95 15.46
C GLY A 396 7.87 -15.57 14.91
N LEU A 397 7.23 -14.80 14.01
CA LEU A 397 5.90 -15.15 13.50
C LEU A 397 5.93 -16.21 12.38
N ASP A 398 7.09 -16.42 11.75
CA ASP A 398 7.23 -17.48 10.74
C ASP A 398 6.93 -18.85 11.34
N LEU A 399 7.52 -19.13 12.50
CA LEU A 399 7.33 -20.39 13.17
C LEU A 399 5.99 -20.45 13.92
N SER A 400 5.62 -19.41 14.65
CA SER A 400 4.43 -19.41 15.50
C SER A 400 3.10 -19.35 14.72
N GLU A 401 3.07 -18.67 13.57
CA GLU A 401 1.85 -18.50 12.77
C GLU A 401 1.80 -19.45 11.55
N HIS A 402 2.96 -19.92 11.06
CA HIS A 402 3.02 -20.73 9.82
C HIS A 402 3.74 -22.08 10.00
N GLY A 403 4.38 -22.34 11.16
CA GLY A 403 5.04 -23.61 11.46
C GLY A 403 6.30 -23.89 10.63
N ILE A 404 6.84 -22.90 9.91
CA ILE A 404 8.01 -23.04 9.05
C ILE A 404 8.87 -21.78 9.11
N SER A 405 10.21 -21.93 9.03
CA SER A 405 11.14 -20.81 8.95
C SER A 405 11.42 -20.44 7.50
N ALA A 406 11.51 -19.13 7.18
CA ALA A 406 11.94 -18.66 5.87
C ALA A 406 13.40 -19.04 5.54
N TYR A 407 14.24 -19.27 6.55
CA TYR A 407 15.67 -19.54 6.40
C TYR A 407 16.02 -20.84 7.16
N THR A 408 15.78 -21.98 6.51
CA THR A 408 15.93 -23.32 7.10
C THR A 408 17.38 -23.70 7.44
N ASP A 409 18.35 -23.09 6.76
CA ASP A 409 19.78 -23.37 6.93
C ASP A 409 20.46 -22.51 8.01
N MET A 410 19.74 -21.54 8.57
CA MET A 410 20.21 -20.80 9.72
C MET A 410 19.89 -21.59 11.01
N GLU A 411 20.92 -22.19 11.62
CA GLU A 411 20.82 -22.74 12.96
C GLU A 411 20.50 -21.62 13.94
N TYR A 412 19.23 -21.49 14.32
CA TYR A 412 18.86 -20.62 15.42
C TYR A 412 19.26 -21.31 16.74
N PRO A 413 20.20 -20.76 17.52
CA PRO A 413 20.63 -21.37 18.79
C PRO A 413 19.47 -21.56 19.79
N LEU A 414 18.31 -20.91 19.56
CA LEU A 414 17.11 -21.03 20.38
C LEU A 414 16.26 -22.27 20.03
N LEU A 415 16.31 -22.79 18.80
CA LEU A 415 15.57 -24.01 18.42
C LEU A 415 16.15 -25.25 19.05
N GLN A 416 17.44 -25.26 19.43
CA GLN A 416 18.05 -26.37 20.17
C GLN A 416 17.60 -26.45 21.64
N ARG A 417 16.89 -25.44 22.17
CA ARG A 417 16.39 -25.43 23.57
C ARG A 417 14.89 -25.67 23.69
N MET A 418 14.16 -25.80 22.60
CA MET A 418 12.76 -26.23 22.68
C MET A 418 12.72 -27.77 22.81
N PRO A 419 11.98 -28.34 23.78
CA PRO A 419 11.81 -29.78 23.84
C PRO A 419 11.22 -30.26 22.51
N GLN A 420 11.86 -31.23 21.87
CA GLN A 420 11.34 -31.92 20.68
C GLN A 420 10.16 -32.85 21.06
N THR A 421 9.17 -32.32 21.73
CA THR A 421 7.93 -33.03 22.03
C THR A 421 6.76 -32.34 21.41
N LEU A 422 6.73 -32.29 20.07
CA LEU A 422 5.43 -32.41 19.40
C LEU A 422 5.05 -33.89 19.50
N PRO A 423 3.87 -34.24 20.04
CA PRO A 423 3.40 -35.60 19.95
C PRO A 423 3.24 -35.91 18.45
N VAL A 424 4.10 -36.80 17.96
CA VAL A 424 3.84 -37.50 16.71
C VAL A 424 2.49 -38.14 16.93
N MET A 425 1.48 -37.74 16.17
CA MET A 425 0.25 -38.54 16.05
C MET A 425 0.61 -39.85 15.33
N GLU A 426 1.28 -40.75 16.08
CA GLU A 426 1.30 -42.17 15.80
C GLU A 426 0.00 -42.74 16.36
N GLU A 427 -1.09 -42.54 15.66
CA GLU A 427 -2.29 -43.36 15.92
C GLU A 427 -2.98 -43.66 14.61
N SER A 428 -3.16 -44.98 14.42
CA SER A 428 -3.99 -45.67 13.43
C SER A 428 -3.42 -45.91 12.03
N LEU A 429 -2.41 -46.81 11.97
CA LEU A 429 -2.31 -47.79 10.89
C LEU A 429 -1.90 -49.15 11.51
N GLN A 430 -2.62 -49.65 12.49
CA GLN A 430 -2.73 -51.07 12.71
C GLN A 430 -3.75 -51.59 11.70
N LEU A 431 -3.28 -51.94 10.52
CA LEU A 431 -3.99 -52.84 9.63
C LEU A 431 -4.02 -54.21 10.30
N ASP A 432 -5.22 -54.70 10.60
CA ASP A 432 -5.51 -56.07 11.03
C ASP A 432 -4.86 -57.11 10.09
N GLU A 433 -3.72 -57.63 10.47
CA GLU A 433 -3.22 -58.94 9.98
C GLU A 433 -3.79 -60.08 10.84
N GLU A 434 -5.06 -60.35 10.71
CA GLU A 434 -5.67 -61.58 11.14
C GLU A 434 -6.89 -61.86 10.26
N THR A 435 -6.67 -62.53 9.15
CA THR A 435 -7.53 -63.64 8.60
C THR A 435 -7.06 -64.00 7.19
N ALA A 436 -6.06 -64.80 7.11
CA ALA A 436 -5.87 -65.70 5.96
C ALA A 436 -5.44 -67.06 6.49
N SER A 437 -6.42 -67.94 6.79
CA SER A 437 -6.22 -69.32 6.93
C SER A 437 -6.43 -70.02 5.57
N PRO A 438 -5.62 -71.03 5.18
CA PRO A 438 -5.66 -71.61 3.85
C PRO A 438 -6.69 -72.76 3.81
N VAL A 439 -7.47 -72.80 2.73
CA VAL A 439 -7.98 -74.07 2.11
C VAL A 439 -7.86 -73.92 0.60
#